data_7f3853c08a0d04bcaa62c386eafcb485
#
_entry.id   7f3853c08a0d04bcaa62c386eafcb485
#
_cell.length_a   1.000
_cell.length_b   1.000
_cell.length_c   1.000
_cell.angle_alpha   90.00
_cell.angle_beta   90.00
_cell.angle_gamma   90.00
#
_symmetry.space_group_name_H-M   'P 1'
#
loop_
_entity.id
_entity.type
_entity.pdbx_description
1 polymer ?
#
loop_
_entity_poly.entity_id
_entity_poly.type
_entity_poly.pdbx_seq_one_letter_code
_entity_poly.pdbx_strand_id
1 'polypeptide(L)'
;MSLVPFPLNEDEQVLYKLHSQRPVYTGKDILLYLIPGDFLMLLAFYIAFEMDFPVVIPEDIQAFLSQPLALILMFLFGVLLPLAPMFHGFMRSRTLYVFTNQRAVIYHTPNKEIELEVPVEALADMKLVKHDKGLISLLLWQNQQSTDGTEVFVRNGFEYIPERVLQDYPHIQA
;
A
#
# COMPACT_ATOMS: atom_id res chain seq x y z
N MET A 1 -21.07 -20.50 -13.11
CA MET A 1 -19.70 -20.09 -12.72
C MET A 1 -19.87 -19.06 -11.62
N SER A 2 -19.35 -19.29 -10.42
CA SER A 2 -19.42 -18.30 -9.35
C SER A 2 -18.66 -17.03 -9.78
N LEU A 3 -19.30 -15.89 -9.65
CA LEU A 3 -18.70 -14.57 -9.94
C LEU A 3 -17.48 -14.25 -9.05
N VAL A 4 -17.30 -15.01 -7.97
CA VAL A 4 -16.26 -14.84 -6.95
C VAL A 4 -15.53 -16.16 -6.66
N PRO A 5 -14.26 -16.11 -6.20
CA PRO A 5 -13.42 -17.29 -6.02
C PRO A 5 -13.65 -18.06 -4.71
N PHE A 6 -14.65 -17.70 -3.92
CA PHE A 6 -15.02 -18.34 -2.65
C PHE A 6 -16.52 -18.66 -2.62
N PRO A 7 -16.97 -19.57 -1.72
CA PRO A 7 -18.38 -19.93 -1.60
C PRO A 7 -19.19 -18.74 -1.06
N LEU A 8 -20.37 -18.54 -1.66
CA LEU A 8 -21.37 -17.61 -1.17
C LEU A 8 -22.32 -18.36 -0.22
N ASN A 9 -22.86 -17.64 0.78
CA ASN A 9 -23.90 -18.14 1.66
C ASN A 9 -25.25 -18.23 0.92
N GLU A 10 -26.27 -18.81 1.57
CA GLU A 10 -27.64 -18.79 1.06
C GLU A 10 -28.12 -17.33 0.95
N ASP A 11 -28.75 -16.99 -0.17
CA ASP A 11 -29.24 -15.64 -0.51
C ASP A 11 -28.17 -14.53 -0.54
N GLU A 12 -26.88 -14.89 -0.53
CA GLU A 12 -25.79 -13.92 -0.64
C GLU A 12 -25.62 -13.46 -2.10
N GLN A 13 -25.72 -12.14 -2.32
CA GLN A 13 -25.59 -11.51 -3.63
C GLN A 13 -24.37 -10.59 -3.66
N VAL A 14 -23.55 -10.72 -4.70
CA VAL A 14 -22.40 -9.86 -4.93
C VAL A 14 -22.87 -8.51 -5.47
N LEU A 15 -22.66 -7.45 -4.73
CA LEU A 15 -22.96 -6.08 -5.12
C LEU A 15 -21.78 -5.44 -5.87
N TYR A 16 -20.57 -5.59 -5.32
CA TYR A 16 -19.36 -5.04 -5.92
C TYR A 16 -18.21 -6.04 -5.90
N LYS A 17 -17.44 -6.02 -6.97
CA LYS A 17 -16.18 -6.74 -7.12
C LYS A 17 -15.13 -5.77 -7.62
N LEU A 18 -14.15 -5.43 -6.78
CA LEU A 18 -13.24 -4.33 -6.98
C LEU A 18 -11.79 -4.74 -6.65
N HIS A 19 -10.85 -4.00 -7.22
CA HIS A 19 -9.47 -3.97 -6.75
C HIS A 19 -9.19 -2.60 -6.15
N SER A 20 -8.19 -2.50 -5.28
CA SER A 20 -7.73 -1.21 -4.77
C SER A 20 -7.35 -0.28 -5.93
N GLN A 21 -7.86 0.95 -5.91
CA GLN A 21 -7.54 1.99 -6.89
C GLN A 21 -6.47 2.97 -6.35
N ARG A 22 -5.63 2.49 -5.44
CA ARG A 22 -4.53 3.31 -4.91
C ARG A 22 -3.66 3.82 -6.05
N PRO A 23 -3.36 5.14 -6.09
CA PRO A 23 -2.38 5.68 -7.02
C PRO A 23 -1.02 5.03 -6.77
N VAL A 24 -0.20 4.87 -7.83
CA VAL A 24 1.13 4.27 -7.75
C VAL A 24 2.00 5.00 -6.73
N TYR A 25 1.91 6.33 -6.73
CA TYR A 25 2.59 7.19 -5.75
C TYR A 25 1.58 8.04 -5.01
N THR A 26 1.64 8.04 -3.69
CA THR A 26 0.99 9.05 -2.84
C THR A 26 1.99 10.16 -2.51
N GLY A 27 1.51 11.29 -1.96
CA GLY A 27 2.42 12.35 -1.53
C GLY A 27 3.46 11.88 -0.50
N LYS A 28 3.09 10.92 0.36
CA LYS A 28 4.02 10.28 1.30
C LYS A 28 5.07 9.42 0.58
N ASP A 29 4.66 8.66 -0.42
CA ASP A 29 5.57 7.80 -1.19
C ASP A 29 6.60 8.64 -1.96
N ILE A 30 6.20 9.80 -2.49
CA ILE A 30 7.11 10.75 -3.14
C ILE A 30 8.17 11.23 -2.14
N LEU A 31 7.74 11.67 -0.95
CA LEU A 31 8.65 12.19 0.06
C LEU A 31 9.60 11.13 0.63
N LEU A 32 9.10 9.91 0.87
CA LEU A 32 9.86 8.86 1.56
C LEU A 32 10.72 8.01 0.62
N TYR A 33 10.36 7.91 -0.65
CA TYR A 33 11.01 6.99 -1.58
C TYR A 33 11.57 7.68 -2.82
N LEU A 34 10.76 8.53 -3.48
CA LEU A 34 11.17 9.13 -4.74
C LEU A 34 12.28 10.15 -4.52
N ILE A 35 12.05 11.14 -3.65
CA ILE A 35 13.05 12.20 -3.39
C ILE A 35 14.39 11.64 -2.86
N PRO A 36 14.42 10.76 -1.83
CA PRO A 36 15.67 10.17 -1.37
C PRO A 36 16.34 9.28 -2.42
N GLY A 37 15.57 8.53 -3.20
CA GLY A 37 16.10 7.70 -4.27
C GLY A 37 16.78 8.52 -5.37
N ASP A 38 16.09 9.54 -5.86
CA ASP A 38 16.64 10.46 -6.87
C ASP A 38 17.88 11.20 -6.35
N PHE A 39 17.86 11.64 -5.08
CA PHE A 39 19.00 12.27 -4.45
C PHE A 39 20.21 11.34 -4.38
N LEU A 40 20.03 10.07 -3.98
CA LEU A 40 21.10 9.08 -3.94
C LEU A 40 21.67 8.80 -5.33
N MET A 41 20.81 8.68 -6.35
CA MET A 41 21.25 8.50 -7.73
C MET A 41 22.08 9.69 -8.23
N LEU A 42 21.59 10.91 -8.01
CA LEU A 42 22.31 12.13 -8.40
C LEU A 42 23.66 12.22 -7.68
N LEU A 43 23.68 11.96 -6.38
CA LEU A 43 24.93 12.00 -5.59
C LEU A 43 25.94 10.96 -6.13
N ALA A 44 25.51 9.73 -6.39
CA ALA A 44 26.36 8.70 -6.96
C ALA A 44 26.91 9.12 -8.34
N PHE A 45 26.07 9.75 -9.15
CA PHE A 45 26.47 10.23 -10.48
C PHE A 45 27.52 11.34 -10.39
N TYR A 46 27.29 12.34 -9.53
CA TYR A 46 28.26 13.42 -9.32
C TYR A 46 29.62 12.89 -8.87
N ILE A 47 29.65 11.95 -7.93
CA ILE A 47 30.89 11.37 -7.42
C ILE A 47 31.57 10.48 -8.49
N ALA A 48 30.80 9.66 -9.20
CA ALA A 48 31.34 8.74 -10.21
C ALA A 48 31.97 9.47 -11.41
N PHE A 49 31.48 10.66 -11.77
CA PHE A 49 31.94 11.44 -12.89
C PHE A 49 32.82 12.64 -12.47
N GLU A 50 33.22 12.69 -11.19
CA GLU A 50 34.07 13.77 -10.63
C GLU A 50 33.53 15.18 -10.95
N MET A 51 32.19 15.31 -10.96
CA MET A 51 31.55 16.61 -11.23
C MET A 51 31.58 17.48 -9.98
N ASP A 52 31.60 18.80 -10.18
CA ASP A 52 31.51 19.76 -9.07
C ASP A 52 30.13 19.63 -8.38
N PHE A 53 30.16 19.25 -7.12
CA PHE A 53 28.92 19.11 -6.33
C PHE A 53 28.55 20.50 -5.75
N PRO A 54 27.26 20.90 -5.84
CA PRO A 54 26.80 22.21 -5.39
C PRO A 54 26.87 22.40 -3.87
N VAL A 55 27.19 21.36 -3.12
CA VAL A 55 27.31 21.38 -1.66
C VAL A 55 28.71 20.90 -1.29
N VAL A 56 29.37 21.61 -0.38
CA VAL A 56 30.70 21.23 0.13
C VAL A 56 30.53 19.95 0.99
N ILE A 57 31.05 18.84 0.49
CA ILE A 57 31.11 17.57 1.23
C ILE A 57 32.52 17.51 1.88
N PRO A 58 32.61 17.20 3.20
CA PRO A 58 33.92 16.98 3.86
C PRO A 58 34.73 15.89 3.12
N GLU A 59 36.07 16.11 3.03
CA GLU A 59 36.95 15.23 2.25
C GLU A 59 36.91 13.75 2.71
N ASP A 60 36.80 13.49 4.01
CA ASP A 60 36.69 12.16 4.58
C ASP A 60 35.41 11.44 4.13
N ILE A 61 34.30 12.17 4.08
CA ILE A 61 33.02 11.64 3.59
C ILE A 61 33.10 11.41 2.08
N GLN A 62 33.68 12.33 1.33
CA GLN A 62 33.86 12.20 -0.11
C GLN A 62 34.75 10.98 -0.44
N ALA A 63 35.84 10.78 0.30
CA ALA A 63 36.74 9.63 0.15
C ALA A 63 35.99 8.28 0.45
N PHE A 64 35.11 8.26 1.45
CA PHE A 64 34.29 7.08 1.73
C PHE A 64 33.28 6.83 0.61
N LEU A 65 32.57 7.85 0.17
CA LEU A 65 31.52 7.72 -0.86
C LEU A 65 32.07 7.37 -2.23
N SER A 66 33.32 7.73 -2.54
CA SER A 66 34.00 7.38 -3.80
C SER A 66 34.45 5.91 -3.87
N GLN A 67 34.37 5.16 -2.78
CA GLN A 67 34.67 3.74 -2.83
C GLN A 67 33.70 3.00 -3.76
N PRO A 68 34.17 2.04 -4.59
CA PRO A 68 33.32 1.34 -5.55
C PRO A 68 32.09 0.67 -4.92
N LEU A 69 32.24 0.12 -3.72
CA LEU A 69 31.14 -0.50 -2.99
C LEU A 69 30.07 0.53 -2.57
N ALA A 70 30.49 1.69 -2.08
CA ALA A 70 29.57 2.76 -1.68
C ALA A 70 28.78 3.28 -2.90
N LEU A 71 29.44 3.49 -4.02
CA LEU A 71 28.79 3.90 -5.28
C LEU A 71 27.77 2.86 -5.76
N ILE A 72 28.15 1.58 -5.76
CA ILE A 72 27.21 0.51 -6.14
C ILE A 72 25.97 0.51 -5.23
N LEU A 73 26.16 0.64 -3.92
CA LEU A 73 25.05 0.67 -2.97
C LEU A 73 24.16 1.90 -3.17
N MET A 74 24.76 3.07 -3.42
CA MET A 74 24.00 4.29 -3.68
C MET A 74 23.14 4.16 -4.95
N PHE A 75 23.69 3.63 -6.05
CA PHE A 75 22.94 3.34 -7.26
C PHE A 75 21.82 2.33 -7.00
N LEU A 76 22.14 1.23 -6.29
CA LEU A 76 21.17 0.19 -5.98
C LEU A 76 20.00 0.75 -5.18
N PHE A 77 20.26 1.47 -4.09
CA PHE A 77 19.21 2.10 -3.28
C PHE A 77 18.49 3.21 -4.03
N GLY A 78 19.19 4.00 -4.82
CA GLY A 78 18.63 5.03 -5.68
C GLY A 78 17.58 4.48 -6.66
N VAL A 79 17.80 3.28 -7.18
CA VAL A 79 16.83 2.58 -8.05
C VAL A 79 15.75 1.87 -7.26
N LEU A 80 16.11 1.16 -6.19
CA LEU A 80 15.14 0.33 -5.44
C LEU A 80 14.13 1.16 -4.64
N LEU A 81 14.53 2.30 -4.08
CA LEU A 81 13.63 3.15 -3.31
C LEU A 81 12.44 3.65 -4.13
N PRO A 82 12.61 4.25 -5.33
CA PRO A 82 11.48 4.63 -6.17
C PRO A 82 10.61 3.45 -6.62
N LEU A 83 11.18 2.25 -6.77
CA LEU A 83 10.43 1.06 -7.18
C LEU A 83 9.58 0.47 -6.05
N ALA A 84 9.90 0.74 -4.78
CA ALA A 84 9.17 0.17 -3.64
C ALA A 84 7.65 0.45 -3.69
N PRO A 85 7.15 1.68 -3.93
CA PRO A 85 5.71 1.94 -4.04
C PRO A 85 5.06 1.20 -5.22
N MET A 86 5.78 1.04 -6.34
CA MET A 86 5.28 0.29 -7.50
C MET A 86 5.09 -1.19 -7.14
N PHE A 87 6.06 -1.78 -6.43
CA PHE A 87 5.97 -3.17 -5.97
C PHE A 87 4.80 -3.35 -4.99
N HIS A 88 4.62 -2.44 -4.04
CA HIS A 88 3.46 -2.45 -3.15
C HIS A 88 2.14 -2.31 -3.92
N GLY A 89 2.07 -1.44 -4.92
CA GLY A 89 0.91 -1.29 -5.81
C GLY A 89 0.60 -2.59 -6.56
N PHE A 90 1.63 -3.25 -7.09
CA PHE A 90 1.49 -4.52 -7.79
C PHE A 90 0.98 -5.64 -6.87
N MET A 91 1.50 -5.75 -5.64
CA MET A 91 1.02 -6.75 -4.68
C MET A 91 -0.45 -6.50 -4.31
N ARG A 92 -0.85 -5.24 -4.11
CA ARG A 92 -2.26 -4.88 -3.82
C ARG A 92 -3.20 -5.09 -5.00
N SER A 93 -2.75 -4.95 -6.24
CA SER A 93 -3.59 -5.24 -7.41
C SER A 93 -4.05 -6.69 -7.48
N ARG A 94 -3.39 -7.58 -6.74
CA ARG A 94 -3.75 -8.99 -6.59
C ARG A 94 -4.76 -9.25 -5.48
N THR A 95 -5.14 -8.22 -4.73
CA THR A 95 -6.16 -8.31 -3.69
C THR A 95 -7.51 -7.92 -4.29
N LEU A 96 -8.48 -8.77 -4.11
CA LEU A 96 -9.83 -8.59 -4.59
C LEU A 96 -10.74 -8.22 -3.42
N TYR A 97 -11.42 -7.08 -3.53
CA TYR A 97 -12.46 -6.67 -2.60
C TYR A 97 -13.82 -7.07 -3.15
N VAL A 98 -14.57 -7.82 -2.37
CA VAL A 98 -15.93 -8.26 -2.72
C VAL A 98 -16.87 -7.76 -1.64
N PHE A 99 -17.87 -7.00 -2.06
CA PHE A 99 -18.93 -6.51 -1.19
C PHE A 99 -20.22 -7.23 -1.58
N THR A 100 -20.87 -7.82 -0.58
CA THR A 100 -22.14 -8.53 -0.74
C THR A 100 -23.21 -7.92 0.14
N ASN A 101 -24.46 -8.36 0.00
CA ASN A 101 -25.54 -7.96 0.90
C ASN A 101 -25.40 -8.47 2.34
N GLN A 102 -24.47 -9.40 2.62
CA GLN A 102 -24.27 -10.00 3.96
C GLN A 102 -22.92 -9.67 4.58
N ARG A 103 -21.86 -9.52 3.76
CA ARG A 103 -20.47 -9.30 4.23
C ARG A 103 -19.62 -8.58 3.20
N ALA A 104 -18.51 -8.02 3.66
CA ALA A 104 -17.42 -7.56 2.82
C ALA A 104 -16.18 -8.45 3.02
N VAL A 105 -15.54 -8.85 1.93
CA VAL A 105 -14.46 -9.83 1.93
C VAL A 105 -13.24 -9.26 1.23
N ILE A 106 -12.07 -9.40 1.85
CA ILE A 106 -10.76 -9.20 1.23
C ILE A 106 -10.22 -10.59 0.84
N TYR A 107 -10.08 -10.82 -0.44
CA TYR A 107 -9.57 -12.07 -0.98
C TYR A 107 -8.22 -11.87 -1.64
N HIS A 108 -7.21 -12.60 -1.17
CA HIS A 108 -5.86 -12.56 -1.73
C HIS A 108 -5.72 -13.60 -2.86
N THR A 109 -5.72 -13.13 -4.10
CA THR A 109 -5.76 -14.01 -5.28
C THR A 109 -4.58 -14.99 -5.38
N PRO A 110 -3.32 -14.60 -5.11
CA PRO A 110 -2.19 -15.53 -5.19
C PRO A 110 -2.29 -16.72 -4.24
N ASN A 111 -2.68 -16.47 -3.00
CA ASN A 111 -2.76 -17.52 -1.97
C ASN A 111 -4.11 -18.23 -1.97
N LYS A 112 -5.09 -17.70 -2.69
CA LYS A 112 -6.48 -18.19 -2.71
C LYS A 112 -7.12 -18.22 -1.32
N GLU A 113 -6.82 -17.23 -0.49
CA GLU A 113 -7.23 -17.14 0.90
C GLU A 113 -8.08 -15.89 1.14
N ILE A 114 -9.01 -16.01 2.08
CA ILE A 114 -9.74 -14.86 2.63
C ILE A 114 -8.84 -14.25 3.72
N GLU A 115 -8.40 -13.02 3.50
CA GLU A 115 -7.57 -12.26 4.45
C GLU A 115 -8.43 -11.61 5.54
N LEU A 116 -9.56 -11.07 5.14
CA LEU A 116 -10.50 -10.41 6.05
C LEU A 116 -11.93 -10.65 5.58
N GLU A 117 -12.78 -10.93 6.54
CA GLU A 117 -14.23 -11.02 6.35
C GLU A 117 -14.93 -10.17 7.41
N VAL A 118 -15.78 -9.26 6.99
CA VAL A 118 -16.49 -8.32 7.87
C VAL A 118 -17.98 -8.38 7.55
N PRO A 119 -18.85 -8.75 8.51
CA PRO A 119 -20.30 -8.64 8.34
C PRO A 119 -20.72 -7.21 8.00
N VAL A 120 -21.80 -7.06 7.24
CA VAL A 120 -22.27 -5.75 6.79
C VAL A 120 -22.55 -4.81 7.97
N GLU A 121 -23.09 -5.33 9.06
CA GLU A 121 -23.36 -4.54 10.27
C GLU A 121 -22.10 -3.97 10.91
N ALA A 122 -21.01 -4.73 10.89
CA ALA A 122 -19.72 -4.33 11.46
C ALA A 122 -18.93 -3.35 10.57
N LEU A 123 -19.37 -3.15 9.32
CA LEU A 123 -18.73 -2.11 8.47
C LEU A 123 -18.95 -0.70 9.02
N ALA A 124 -20.01 -0.47 9.80
CA ALA A 124 -20.26 0.81 10.46
C ALA A 124 -19.20 1.18 11.51
N ASP A 125 -18.57 0.17 12.12
CA ASP A 125 -17.51 0.35 13.14
C ASP A 125 -16.13 0.65 12.51
N MET A 126 -16.03 0.53 11.18
CA MET A 126 -14.78 0.82 10.49
C MET A 126 -14.55 2.32 10.34
N LYS A 127 -13.30 2.74 10.50
CA LYS A 127 -12.92 4.14 10.30
C LYS A 127 -12.94 4.49 8.81
N LEU A 128 -13.86 5.39 8.44
CA LEU A 128 -13.93 5.96 7.09
C LEU A 128 -12.84 7.02 6.91
N VAL A 129 -12.03 6.86 5.88
CA VAL A 129 -11.02 7.84 5.44
C VAL A 129 -11.31 8.24 4.01
N LYS A 130 -11.60 9.52 3.76
CA LYS A 130 -11.81 10.06 2.42
C LYS A 130 -10.48 10.42 1.77
N HIS A 131 -10.38 10.13 0.48
CA HIS A 131 -9.25 10.46 -0.37
C HIS A 131 -9.71 11.35 -1.54
N ASP A 132 -8.75 11.85 -2.30
CA ASP A 132 -9.06 12.58 -3.53
C ASP A 132 -9.77 11.69 -4.58
N LYS A 133 -10.43 12.33 -5.54
CA LYS A 133 -11.10 11.68 -6.69
C LYS A 133 -12.26 10.74 -6.32
N GLY A 134 -12.94 10.98 -5.19
CA GLY A 134 -14.08 10.15 -4.77
C GLY A 134 -13.69 8.72 -4.36
N LEU A 135 -12.49 8.57 -3.83
CA LEU A 135 -12.00 7.33 -3.25
C LEU A 135 -12.09 7.39 -1.72
N ILE A 136 -12.34 6.25 -1.11
CA ILE A 136 -12.42 6.09 0.33
C ILE A 136 -11.62 4.87 0.78
N SER A 137 -11.31 4.81 2.07
CA SER A 137 -10.82 3.59 2.73
C SER A 137 -11.65 3.32 3.97
N LEU A 138 -12.03 2.07 4.16
CA LEU A 138 -12.66 1.55 5.37
C LEU A 138 -11.60 0.77 6.15
N LEU A 139 -11.23 1.26 7.33
CA LEU A 139 -10.10 0.75 8.10
C LEU A 139 -10.57 0.16 9.42
N LEU A 140 -10.14 -1.05 9.68
CA LEU A 140 -10.32 -1.75 10.94
C LEU A 140 -8.97 -1.85 11.65
N TRP A 141 -8.95 -1.51 12.95
CA TRP A 141 -7.79 -1.70 13.81
C TRP A 141 -8.00 -2.96 14.65
N GLN A 142 -7.15 -3.94 14.46
CA GLN A 142 -7.20 -5.20 15.20
C GLN A 142 -5.92 -5.39 16.02
N ASN A 143 -6.11 -5.80 17.29
CA ASN A 143 -5.02 -6.34 18.09
C ASN A 143 -4.71 -7.75 17.61
N GLN A 144 -3.52 -7.96 17.10
CA GLN A 144 -2.99 -9.31 16.80
C GLN A 144 -1.86 -9.62 17.77
N GLN A 145 -1.87 -10.82 18.31
CA GLN A 145 -0.69 -11.33 19.03
C GLN A 145 0.36 -11.75 18.00
N SER A 146 1.53 -11.14 18.10
CA SER A 146 2.71 -11.57 17.35
C SER A 146 3.19 -12.94 17.85
N THR A 147 4.00 -13.62 17.05
CA THR A 147 4.60 -14.93 17.40
C THR A 147 5.45 -14.92 18.68
N ASP A 148 5.89 -13.74 19.12
CA ASP A 148 6.64 -13.52 20.37
C ASP A 148 5.74 -13.16 21.57
N GLY A 149 4.42 -13.15 21.39
CA GLY A 149 3.42 -12.84 22.42
C GLY A 149 3.15 -11.34 22.63
N THR A 150 3.82 -10.45 21.89
CA THR A 150 3.53 -9.02 21.94
C THR A 150 2.24 -8.68 21.20
N GLU A 151 1.42 -7.78 21.76
CA GLU A 151 0.26 -7.24 21.06
C GLU A 151 0.70 -6.21 20.03
N VAL A 152 0.36 -6.46 18.76
CA VAL A 152 0.62 -5.55 17.66
C VAL A 152 -0.70 -5.06 17.09
N PHE A 153 -0.85 -3.73 16.99
CA PHE A 153 -1.99 -3.14 16.29
C PHE A 153 -1.79 -3.27 14.78
N VAL A 154 -2.55 -4.15 14.15
CA VAL A 154 -2.54 -4.31 12.70
C VAL A 154 -3.71 -3.54 12.11
N ARG A 155 -3.38 -2.69 11.15
CA ARG A 155 -4.36 -1.96 10.36
C ARG A 155 -4.74 -2.81 9.16
N ASN A 156 -5.99 -3.25 9.12
CA ASN A 156 -6.57 -3.98 8.00
C ASN A 156 -7.75 -3.21 7.43
N GLY A 157 -8.12 -3.45 6.19
CA GLY A 157 -9.33 -2.86 5.63
C GLY A 157 -9.36 -2.73 4.11
N PHE A 158 -10.44 -2.14 3.63
CA PHE A 158 -10.69 -1.89 2.21
C PHE A 158 -10.11 -0.54 1.81
N GLU A 159 -9.03 -0.53 1.07
CA GLU A 159 -8.31 0.70 0.77
C GLU A 159 -8.57 1.18 -0.66
N TYR A 160 -8.76 2.50 -0.81
CA TYR A 160 -8.93 3.19 -2.09
C TYR A 160 -10.03 2.57 -2.97
N ILE A 161 -11.20 2.36 -2.39
CA ILE A 161 -12.41 1.92 -3.08
C ILE A 161 -13.25 3.14 -3.51
N PRO A 162 -14.04 3.05 -4.58
CA PRO A 162 -14.92 4.13 -4.99
C PRO A 162 -15.98 4.44 -3.92
N GLU A 163 -16.23 5.73 -3.62
CA GLU A 163 -17.22 6.17 -2.63
C GLU A 163 -18.64 5.67 -2.94
N ARG A 164 -18.95 5.41 -4.22
CA ARG A 164 -20.23 4.85 -4.65
C ARG A 164 -20.62 3.53 -3.95
N VAL A 165 -19.63 2.77 -3.45
CA VAL A 165 -19.87 1.53 -2.68
C VAL A 165 -20.72 1.82 -1.43
N LEU A 166 -20.57 3.01 -0.82
CA LEU A 166 -21.34 3.39 0.37
C LEU A 166 -22.82 3.61 0.09
N GLN A 167 -23.24 3.77 -1.18
CA GLN A 167 -24.64 4.00 -1.51
C GLN A 167 -25.53 2.82 -1.12
N ASP A 168 -24.98 1.62 -1.20
CA ASP A 168 -25.68 0.39 -0.83
C ASP A 168 -25.51 0.03 0.67
N TYR A 169 -24.71 0.82 1.40
CA TYR A 169 -24.46 0.64 2.84
C TYR A 169 -24.68 1.96 3.60
N PRO A 170 -25.93 2.47 3.67
CA PRO A 170 -26.21 3.80 4.23
C PRO A 170 -25.85 3.93 5.71
N HIS A 171 -25.76 2.83 6.46
CA HIS A 171 -25.35 2.80 7.86
C HIS A 171 -23.86 3.11 8.09
N ILE A 172 -23.02 3.09 7.04
CA ILE A 172 -21.59 3.47 7.14
C ILE A 172 -21.38 4.99 7.10
N GLN A 173 -22.40 5.77 6.71
CA GLN A 173 -22.29 7.23 6.51
C GLN A 173 -22.51 8.06 7.78
N ALA A 174 -22.78 7.43 8.90
CA ALA A 174 -23.10 8.11 10.16
C ALA A 174 -21.87 8.66 10.90
#